data_a5ee00c97c938428258ae418c88914e0
#
_entry.id   a5ee00c97c938428258ae418c88914e0
#
_cell.length_a   1.000
_cell.length_b   1.000
_cell.length_c   1.000
_cell.angle_alpha   90.00
_cell.angle_beta   90.00
_cell.angle_gamma   90.00
#
_symmetry.space_group_name_H-M   'P 1'
#
loop_
_entity.id
_entity.type
_entity.pdbx_description
1 polymer ?
#
loop_
_entity_poly.entity_id
_entity_poly.type
_entity_poly.pdbx_seq_one_letter_code
_entity_poly.pdbx_strand_id
1 'polypeptide(L)'
;MNPAGDGGLTMGRPLRIEYPGAFYHVTSRGNEQKDIFKSEGDREKFLTYLESAAERYGAVFHAYCLMSNHYHLMIETPEGNLSRIMKHINNSYTNYFNVKRKRAGHLLQGRYRAILVEADAYAAELSRYIHLNPVRAKMVALPEEYKWSSYRFYQERTASPWISTGFVLGYFGTDPAKQRIHYRDYILEAIGKKSPDLLSGSIASTILGSDDFVRYIKETYLEGMAPDRDIPALRELQGRPDIGKIKAAAGEAFPDSGRLARVAGVYLCHRFSGAKLQEIGNLFDLTPSGVTQARKRFDEVMKKDKVLEKKVLEVARKLNLPMAQRRTH
;
A
#
# COMPACT_ATOMS: atom_id res chain seq x y z
N MET A 1 28.60 4.58 13.07
CA MET A 1 28.87 3.69 11.93
C MET A 1 27.88 2.57 11.95
N ASN A 2 26.92 2.55 11.03
CA ASN A 2 26.11 1.39 10.75
C ASN A 2 25.67 1.48 9.29
N PRO A 3 26.26 0.71 8.39
CA PRO A 3 25.85 0.68 7.00
C PRO A 3 24.80 -0.42 6.82
N ALA A 4 23.53 -0.09 7.05
CA ALA A 4 22.45 -0.90 6.53
C ALA A 4 22.19 -0.47 5.09
N GLY A 5 22.62 -1.32 4.16
CA GLY A 5 22.52 -1.12 2.73
C GLY A 5 21.11 -0.78 2.29
N ASP A 6 20.98 0.35 1.65
CA ASP A 6 19.80 0.76 0.88
C ASP A 6 19.76 -0.12 -0.38
N GLY A 7 19.14 -1.30 -0.24
CA GLY A 7 18.81 -2.13 -1.37
C GLY A 7 17.87 -1.35 -2.26
N GLY A 8 18.35 -0.88 -3.41
CA GLY A 8 17.61 -0.11 -4.41
C GLY A 8 16.26 -0.74 -4.72
N LEU A 9 15.23 -0.31 -4.00
CA LEU A 9 13.86 -0.66 -4.25
C LEU A 9 13.47 -0.04 -5.58
N THR A 10 13.41 -0.86 -6.60
CA THR A 10 12.67 -0.53 -7.82
C THR A 10 11.31 0.02 -7.37
N MET A 11 11.04 1.28 -7.69
CA MET A 11 9.81 1.98 -7.30
C MET A 11 8.62 1.36 -8.05
N GLY A 12 8.20 0.17 -7.64
CA GLY A 12 7.01 -0.47 -8.13
C GLY A 12 5.77 0.39 -7.84
N ARG A 13 4.76 0.22 -8.65
CA ARG A 13 3.45 0.86 -8.44
C ARG A 13 2.84 0.33 -7.13
N PRO A 14 2.47 1.17 -6.14
CA PRO A 14 1.79 0.68 -4.95
C PRO A 14 0.43 0.09 -5.33
N LEU A 15 0.14 -1.09 -4.78
CA LEU A 15 -1.19 -1.69 -4.87
C LEU A 15 -2.19 -0.78 -4.15
N ARG A 16 -3.32 -0.53 -4.77
CA ARG A 16 -4.42 0.23 -4.19
C ARG A 16 -5.67 -0.60 -4.22
N ILE A 17 -6.12 -0.96 -3.03
CA ILE A 17 -7.39 -1.65 -2.82
C ILE A 17 -8.31 -0.58 -2.27
N GLU A 18 -9.33 -0.18 -3.05
CA GLU A 18 -10.28 0.87 -2.70
C GLU A 18 -11.70 0.29 -2.74
N TYR A 19 -12.42 0.40 -1.61
CA TYR A 19 -13.82 0.00 -1.49
C TYR A 19 -14.55 0.88 -0.48
N PRO A 20 -15.88 0.96 -0.53
CA PRO A 20 -16.68 1.73 0.40
C PRO A 20 -16.48 1.29 1.86
N GLY A 21 -16.23 2.24 2.75
CA GLY A 21 -15.98 1.99 4.17
C GLY A 21 -14.56 1.52 4.50
N ALA A 22 -13.63 1.54 3.55
CA ALA A 22 -12.26 1.13 3.79
C ALA A 22 -11.48 2.14 4.65
N PHE A 23 -10.71 1.64 5.61
CA PHE A 23 -9.83 2.42 6.46
C PHE A 23 -8.37 2.32 6.01
N TYR A 24 -7.66 3.42 6.07
CA TYR A 24 -6.27 3.48 5.64
C TYR A 24 -5.39 4.26 6.61
N HIS A 25 -4.18 3.79 6.77
CA HIS A 25 -3.06 4.62 7.19
C HIS A 25 -2.39 5.21 5.96
N VAL A 26 -2.44 6.51 5.81
CA VAL A 26 -1.85 7.22 4.67
C VAL A 26 -0.68 8.07 5.12
N THR A 27 0.42 7.97 4.37
CA THR A 27 1.62 8.79 4.57
C THR A 27 2.13 9.35 3.26
N SER A 28 2.73 10.53 3.31
CA SER A 28 3.52 11.08 2.21
C SER A 28 4.66 11.91 2.78
N ARG A 29 5.81 11.85 2.15
CA ARG A 29 7.05 12.49 2.62
C ARG A 29 7.61 13.43 1.56
N GLY A 30 8.33 14.44 1.98
CA GLY A 30 9.03 15.36 1.12
C GLY A 30 10.11 14.68 0.27
N ASN A 31 10.25 15.17 -0.97
CA ASN A 31 11.33 14.72 -1.83
C ASN A 31 12.69 14.96 -1.15
N GLU A 32 13.60 13.99 -1.27
CA GLU A 32 14.90 14.02 -0.58
C GLU A 32 14.79 14.21 0.95
N GLN A 33 13.68 13.78 1.54
CA GLN A 33 13.36 13.95 2.97
C GLN A 33 13.31 15.43 3.45
N LYS A 34 13.22 16.38 2.51
CA LYS A 34 13.12 17.82 2.80
C LYS A 34 11.78 18.16 3.45
N ASP A 35 11.80 19.23 4.26
CA ASP A 35 10.61 19.73 4.92
C ASP A 35 9.52 20.14 3.91
N ILE A 36 8.31 19.62 4.14
CA ILE A 36 7.11 20.01 3.42
C ILE A 36 6.31 21.07 4.18
N PHE A 37 6.55 21.23 5.47
CA PHE A 37 5.96 22.28 6.28
C PHE A 37 7.06 23.16 6.86
N LYS A 38 7.27 24.36 6.30
CA LYS A 38 8.30 25.30 6.72
C LYS A 38 7.80 26.44 7.60
N SER A 39 6.49 26.53 7.80
CA SER A 39 5.84 27.54 8.65
C SER A 39 4.55 26.98 9.24
N GLU A 40 4.02 27.62 10.28
CA GLU A 40 2.70 27.31 10.81
C GLU A 40 1.61 27.44 9.75
N GLY A 41 1.60 28.52 8.97
CA GLY A 41 0.65 28.73 7.90
C GLY A 41 0.69 27.66 6.78
N ASP A 42 1.80 26.92 6.63
CA ASP A 42 1.84 25.78 5.72
C ASP A 42 1.01 24.61 6.27
N ARG A 43 1.09 24.37 7.57
CA ARG A 43 0.32 23.32 8.25
C ARG A 43 -1.17 23.68 8.31
N GLU A 44 -1.48 24.94 8.65
CA GLU A 44 -2.85 25.46 8.62
C GLU A 44 -3.46 25.26 7.23
N LYS A 45 -2.73 25.65 6.18
CA LYS A 45 -3.20 25.47 4.80
C LYS A 45 -3.38 23.99 4.43
N PHE A 46 -2.53 23.10 4.90
CA PHE A 46 -2.71 21.67 4.70
C PHE A 46 -3.99 21.16 5.39
N LEU A 47 -4.27 21.60 6.62
CA LEU A 47 -5.49 21.26 7.34
C LEU A 47 -6.75 21.74 6.61
N THR A 48 -6.74 22.93 5.97
CA THR A 48 -7.88 23.38 5.14
C THR A 48 -8.11 22.48 3.91
N TYR A 49 -7.08 21.83 3.39
CA TYR A 49 -7.24 20.84 2.31
C TYR A 49 -7.77 19.50 2.81
N LEU A 50 -7.48 19.08 4.06
CA LEU A 50 -8.12 17.92 4.67
C LEU A 50 -9.61 18.18 4.89
N GLU A 51 -9.97 19.33 5.47
CA GLU A 51 -11.36 19.76 5.65
C GLU A 51 -12.12 19.81 4.31
N SER A 52 -11.54 20.46 3.30
CA SER A 52 -12.11 20.46 1.94
C SER A 52 -12.27 19.07 1.34
N ALA A 53 -11.39 18.13 1.68
CA ALA A 53 -11.52 16.74 1.22
C ALA A 53 -12.66 16.00 1.95
N ALA A 54 -12.88 16.29 3.23
CA ALA A 54 -14.03 15.76 3.97
C ALA A 54 -15.35 16.26 3.35
N GLU A 55 -15.46 17.56 3.09
CA GLU A 55 -16.66 18.16 2.52
C GLU A 55 -16.95 17.69 1.08
N ARG A 56 -15.94 17.62 0.22
CA ARG A 56 -16.12 17.36 -1.22
C ARG A 56 -16.20 15.88 -1.58
N TYR A 57 -15.56 15.01 -0.82
CA TYR A 57 -15.39 13.61 -1.18
C TYR A 57 -15.89 12.67 -0.08
N GLY A 58 -16.52 13.19 0.99
CA GLY A 58 -17.01 12.39 2.10
C GLY A 58 -15.90 11.69 2.88
N ALA A 59 -14.66 12.20 2.83
CA ALA A 59 -13.55 11.62 3.56
C ALA A 59 -13.76 11.78 5.08
N VAL A 60 -13.62 10.71 5.85
CA VAL A 60 -13.69 10.76 7.31
C VAL A 60 -12.28 10.63 7.87
N PHE A 61 -11.79 11.69 8.50
CA PHE A 61 -10.48 11.67 9.15
C PHE A 61 -10.64 11.33 10.62
N HIS A 62 -9.97 10.26 11.06
CA HIS A 62 -9.98 9.84 12.46
C HIS A 62 -8.77 10.38 13.21
N ALA A 63 -7.58 10.31 12.62
CA ALA A 63 -6.37 10.86 13.23
C ALA A 63 -5.44 11.47 12.19
N TYR A 64 -4.65 12.48 12.60
CA TYR A 64 -3.54 13.02 11.82
C TYR A 64 -2.37 13.44 12.70
N CYS A 65 -1.19 13.47 12.08
CA CYS A 65 0.00 14.12 12.63
C CYS A 65 0.82 14.71 11.47
N LEU A 66 1.08 16.03 11.51
CA LEU A 66 1.86 16.76 10.51
C LEU A 66 3.27 16.98 11.04
N MET A 67 4.20 16.10 10.69
CA MET A 67 5.64 16.24 11.00
C MET A 67 6.27 17.34 10.13
N SER A 68 7.55 17.63 10.27
CA SER A 68 8.17 18.67 9.43
C SER A 68 8.24 18.28 7.95
N ASN A 69 8.64 17.05 7.66
CA ASN A 69 8.92 16.56 6.31
C ASN A 69 7.95 15.48 5.80
N HIS A 70 6.96 15.08 6.59
CA HIS A 70 5.94 14.11 6.22
C HIS A 70 4.67 14.28 7.06
N TYR A 71 3.62 13.56 6.70
CA TYR A 71 2.39 13.49 7.48
C TYR A 71 1.89 12.06 7.60
N HIS A 72 1.10 11.82 8.63
CA HIS A 72 0.32 10.61 8.87
C HIS A 72 -1.16 10.96 8.93
N LEU A 73 -1.99 10.15 8.27
CA LEU A 73 -3.45 10.26 8.34
C LEU A 73 -4.03 8.88 8.63
N MET A 74 -5.05 8.82 9.48
CA MET A 74 -5.99 7.71 9.57
C MET A 74 -7.29 8.18 8.93
N ILE A 75 -7.63 7.59 7.79
CA ILE A 75 -8.75 8.01 6.95
C ILE A 75 -9.66 6.83 6.63
N GLU A 76 -10.96 7.04 6.72
CA GLU A 76 -12.00 6.18 6.19
C GLU A 76 -12.56 6.80 4.91
N THR A 77 -12.89 5.95 3.95
CA THR A 77 -13.45 6.34 2.66
C THR A 77 -14.82 5.69 2.43
N PRO A 78 -15.91 6.29 2.92
CA PRO A 78 -17.26 5.74 2.74
C PRO A 78 -17.62 5.44 1.27
N GLU A 79 -17.05 6.22 0.34
CA GLU A 79 -17.27 6.07 -1.10
C GLU A 79 -16.17 5.28 -1.83
N GLY A 80 -15.20 4.71 -1.11
CA GLY A 80 -14.10 3.94 -1.74
C GLY A 80 -13.24 4.76 -2.70
N ASN A 81 -12.99 6.02 -2.44
CA ASN A 81 -12.43 7.00 -3.37
C ASN A 81 -11.09 7.61 -2.93
N LEU A 82 -10.27 6.84 -2.19
CA LEU A 82 -9.00 7.32 -1.62
C LEU A 82 -8.10 8.03 -2.64
N SER A 83 -8.00 7.50 -3.85
CA SER A 83 -7.16 8.09 -4.90
C SER A 83 -7.60 9.51 -5.28
N ARG A 84 -8.90 9.78 -5.31
CA ARG A 84 -9.43 11.12 -5.59
C ARG A 84 -9.16 12.08 -4.44
N ILE A 85 -9.37 11.62 -3.20
CA ILE A 85 -9.10 12.37 -1.98
C ILE A 85 -7.63 12.78 -1.93
N MET A 86 -6.73 11.82 -2.06
CA MET A 86 -5.30 12.09 -1.96
C MET A 86 -4.73 12.92 -3.11
N LYS A 87 -5.30 12.75 -4.31
CA LYS A 87 -4.98 13.64 -5.45
C LYS A 87 -5.35 15.09 -5.14
N HIS A 88 -6.54 15.32 -4.57
CA HIS A 88 -6.97 16.65 -4.17
C HIS A 88 -6.02 17.28 -3.14
N ILE A 89 -5.78 16.58 -2.03
CA ILE A 89 -4.94 17.06 -0.93
C ILE A 89 -3.52 17.36 -1.42
N ASN A 90 -2.86 16.37 -2.02
CA ASN A 90 -1.44 16.48 -2.38
C ASN A 90 -1.19 17.49 -3.50
N ASN A 91 -2.05 17.53 -4.52
CA ASN A 91 -1.87 18.49 -5.63
C ASN A 91 -2.15 19.92 -5.16
N SER A 92 -3.23 20.12 -4.41
CA SER A 92 -3.58 21.47 -3.89
C SER A 92 -2.48 22.00 -2.98
N TYR A 93 -1.96 21.14 -2.09
CA TYR A 93 -0.88 21.55 -1.19
C TYR A 93 0.44 21.79 -1.94
N THR A 94 0.80 20.92 -2.88
CA THR A 94 2.01 21.10 -3.70
C THR A 94 1.97 22.40 -4.48
N ASN A 95 0.84 22.73 -5.09
CA ASN A 95 0.65 23.99 -5.82
C ASN A 95 0.79 25.19 -4.88
N TYR A 96 0.09 25.18 -3.75
CA TYR A 96 0.22 26.24 -2.74
C TYR A 96 1.68 26.44 -2.30
N PHE A 97 2.37 25.34 -1.94
CA PHE A 97 3.75 25.40 -1.47
C PHE A 97 4.70 25.94 -2.55
N ASN A 98 4.55 25.48 -3.79
CA ASN A 98 5.39 25.91 -4.90
C ASN A 98 5.17 27.38 -5.26
N VAL A 99 3.90 27.84 -5.33
CA VAL A 99 3.57 29.25 -5.57
C VAL A 99 4.12 30.14 -4.45
N LYS A 100 3.83 29.80 -3.19
CA LYS A 100 4.28 30.58 -2.02
C LYS A 100 5.80 30.72 -1.98
N ARG A 101 6.55 29.73 -2.47
CA ARG A 101 8.01 29.70 -2.40
C ARG A 101 8.70 29.93 -3.75
N LYS A 102 7.96 30.36 -4.77
CA LYS A 102 8.48 30.63 -6.12
C LYS A 102 9.38 29.50 -6.62
N ARG A 103 8.94 28.25 -6.44
CA ARG A 103 9.69 27.06 -6.87
C ARG A 103 8.88 26.22 -7.85
N ALA A 104 9.58 25.40 -8.63
CA ALA A 104 9.01 24.38 -9.51
C ALA A 104 9.44 22.97 -9.06
N GLY A 105 8.77 21.94 -9.58
CA GLY A 105 9.10 20.54 -9.38
C GLY A 105 8.35 19.86 -8.22
N HIS A 106 8.70 18.61 -7.99
CA HIS A 106 7.99 17.77 -7.02
C HIS A 106 8.30 18.19 -5.58
N LEU A 107 7.24 18.39 -4.79
CA LEU A 107 7.35 18.62 -3.34
C LEU A 107 7.45 17.27 -2.62
N LEU A 108 6.62 16.31 -3.02
CA LEU A 108 6.51 15.00 -2.38
C LEU A 108 7.31 13.94 -3.13
N GLN A 109 7.85 12.97 -2.40
CA GLN A 109 8.60 11.85 -2.94
C GLN A 109 7.64 10.81 -3.56
N GLY A 110 7.35 10.97 -4.85
CA GLY A 110 6.47 10.07 -5.57
C GLY A 110 5.01 10.12 -5.07
N ARG A 111 4.35 8.96 -5.12
CA ARG A 111 2.97 8.82 -4.66
C ARG A 111 2.90 8.63 -3.15
N TYR A 112 1.75 8.99 -2.53
CA TYR A 112 1.47 8.63 -1.14
C TYR A 112 1.49 7.10 -0.95
N ARG A 113 1.90 6.66 0.23
CA ARG A 113 1.76 5.29 0.70
C ARG A 113 0.43 5.17 1.44
N ALA A 114 -0.31 4.11 1.15
CA ALA A 114 -1.52 3.75 1.87
C ALA A 114 -1.43 2.29 2.30
N ILE A 115 -1.72 2.03 3.56
CA ILE A 115 -1.88 0.70 4.13
C ILE A 115 -3.35 0.56 4.47
N LEU A 116 -4.01 -0.43 3.89
CA LEU A 116 -5.37 -0.81 4.23
C LEU A 116 -5.37 -1.40 5.64
N VAL A 117 -6.30 -0.98 6.50
CA VAL A 117 -6.31 -1.33 7.92
C VAL A 117 -7.62 -2.00 8.29
N GLU A 118 -7.54 -3.14 8.97
CA GLU A 118 -8.68 -3.73 9.66
C GLU A 118 -9.03 -2.86 10.88
N ALA A 119 -10.03 -1.99 10.71
CA ALA A 119 -10.31 -0.92 11.66
C ALA A 119 -10.64 -1.44 13.06
N ASP A 120 -11.50 -2.48 13.14
CA ASP A 120 -11.94 -3.03 14.43
C ASP A 120 -10.79 -3.59 15.27
N ALA A 121 -9.77 -4.13 14.63
CA ALA A 121 -8.61 -4.69 15.33
C ALA A 121 -7.51 -3.66 15.62
N TYR A 122 -7.33 -2.66 14.74
CA TYR A 122 -6.12 -1.83 14.77
C TYR A 122 -6.36 -0.33 14.91
N ALA A 123 -7.61 0.16 14.93
CA ALA A 123 -7.87 1.60 14.96
C ALA A 123 -7.28 2.32 16.18
N ALA A 124 -7.46 1.75 17.37
CA ALA A 124 -6.93 2.33 18.60
C ALA A 124 -5.40 2.37 18.57
N GLU A 125 -4.76 1.27 18.14
CA GLU A 125 -3.30 1.18 18.07
C GLU A 125 -2.72 2.09 16.99
N LEU A 126 -3.36 2.20 15.85
CA LEU A 126 -2.95 3.11 14.78
C LEU A 126 -3.10 4.57 15.21
N SER A 127 -4.17 4.93 15.89
CA SER A 127 -4.35 6.29 16.42
C SER A 127 -3.24 6.63 17.42
N ARG A 128 -2.90 5.70 18.33
CA ARG A 128 -1.76 5.83 19.26
C ARG A 128 -0.44 5.99 18.52
N TYR A 129 -0.22 5.16 17.50
CA TYR A 129 0.98 5.26 16.66
C TYR A 129 1.10 6.66 16.04
N ILE A 130 0.02 7.19 15.48
CA ILE A 130 -0.02 8.51 14.83
C ILE A 130 0.23 9.63 15.85
N HIS A 131 -0.45 9.61 16.99
CA HIS A 131 -0.35 10.65 18.01
C HIS A 131 0.99 10.68 18.75
N LEU A 132 1.68 9.55 18.86
CA LEU A 132 3.00 9.45 19.47
C LEU A 132 4.17 9.69 18.50
N ASN A 133 3.92 9.93 17.21
CA ASN A 133 5.01 10.21 16.26
C ASN A 133 5.93 11.37 16.71
N PRO A 134 5.43 12.54 17.16
CA PRO A 134 6.30 13.63 17.58
C PRO A 134 7.07 13.31 18.87
N VAL A 135 6.51 12.50 19.78
CA VAL A 135 7.21 12.03 20.98
C VAL A 135 8.34 11.06 20.61
N ARG A 136 8.05 10.10 19.70
CA ARG A 136 9.05 9.15 19.19
C ARG A 136 10.19 9.85 18.41
N ALA A 137 9.84 10.92 17.71
CA ALA A 137 10.83 11.79 17.03
C ALA A 137 11.56 12.74 17.97
N LYS A 138 11.29 12.69 19.28
CA LYS A 138 11.88 13.56 20.33
C LYS A 138 11.67 15.05 20.05
N MET A 139 10.58 15.42 19.39
CA MET A 139 10.21 16.81 19.15
C MET A 139 9.52 17.44 20.36
N VAL A 140 8.81 16.63 21.14
CA VAL A 140 8.11 16.97 22.36
C VAL A 140 8.22 15.83 23.36
N ALA A 141 8.00 16.08 24.65
CA ALA A 141 7.98 15.05 25.69
C ALA A 141 6.60 14.36 25.78
N LEU A 142 5.53 15.12 25.61
CA LEU A 142 4.15 14.65 25.69
C LEU A 142 3.39 15.00 24.40
N PRO A 143 2.42 14.16 23.97
CA PRO A 143 1.70 14.37 22.70
C PRO A 143 0.82 15.63 22.70
N GLU A 144 0.33 16.10 23.87
CA GLU A 144 -0.41 17.35 24.03
C GLU A 144 0.42 18.60 23.69
N GLU A 145 1.73 18.53 23.82
CA GLU A 145 2.64 19.64 23.50
C GLU A 145 2.75 19.85 21.98
N TYR A 146 2.30 18.86 21.17
CA TYR A 146 2.42 18.93 19.72
C TYR A 146 1.13 19.42 19.05
N LYS A 147 1.05 20.69 18.80
CA LYS A 147 -0.10 21.41 18.24
C LYS A 147 -0.56 20.88 16.85
N TRP A 148 0.33 20.23 16.08
CA TRP A 148 0.06 19.77 14.71
C TRP A 148 -0.38 18.30 14.62
N SER A 149 -1.02 17.83 15.68
CA SER A 149 -1.63 16.52 15.79
C SER A 149 -3.11 16.64 16.13
N SER A 150 -3.91 15.67 15.69
CA SER A 150 -5.32 15.56 16.09
C SER A 150 -5.52 15.14 17.55
N TYR A 151 -4.45 14.83 18.29
CA TYR A 151 -4.55 14.36 19.69
C TYR A 151 -5.38 15.28 20.57
N ARG A 152 -5.29 16.60 20.38
CA ARG A 152 -6.08 17.58 21.14
C ARG A 152 -7.59 17.33 21.07
N PHE A 153 -8.14 16.90 19.93
CA PHE A 153 -9.57 16.62 19.76
C PHE A 153 -10.00 15.36 20.52
N TYR A 154 -9.06 14.53 20.90
CA TYR A 154 -9.28 13.37 21.76
C TYR A 154 -9.27 13.72 23.24
N GLN A 155 -8.72 14.88 23.61
CA GLN A 155 -8.66 15.36 25.01
C GLN A 155 -9.76 16.40 25.30
N GLU A 156 -10.02 17.27 24.35
CA GLU A 156 -10.99 18.34 24.51
C GLU A 156 -12.41 17.88 24.14
N ARG A 157 -13.41 18.52 24.76
CA ARG A 157 -14.82 18.33 24.37
C ARG A 157 -15.19 19.10 23.10
N THR A 158 -14.31 19.95 22.60
CA THR A 158 -14.53 20.76 21.40
C THR A 158 -14.53 19.83 20.18
N ALA A 159 -15.67 19.72 19.52
CA ALA A 159 -15.79 18.95 18.29
C ALA A 159 -15.08 19.68 17.14
N SER A 160 -14.32 18.96 16.35
CA SER A 160 -13.89 19.45 15.06
C SER A 160 -14.94 19.10 14.00
N PRO A 161 -15.27 20.00 13.08
CA PRO A 161 -16.28 19.72 12.05
C PRO A 161 -15.87 18.58 11.08
N TRP A 162 -14.59 18.27 10.98
CA TRP A 162 -14.06 17.30 10.01
C TRP A 162 -13.20 16.18 10.60
N ILE A 163 -12.98 16.16 11.93
CA ILE A 163 -12.31 15.06 12.63
C ILE A 163 -13.34 14.22 13.39
N SER A 164 -13.41 12.94 13.08
CA SER A 164 -14.23 11.96 13.76
C SER A 164 -13.43 11.22 14.84
N THR A 165 -13.64 11.57 16.11
CA THR A 165 -12.96 10.89 17.24
C THR A 165 -13.78 9.75 17.81
N GLY A 166 -15.11 9.75 17.58
CA GLY A 166 -16.06 8.84 18.22
C GLY A 166 -15.78 7.37 17.94
N PHE A 167 -15.39 7.03 16.71
CA PHE A 167 -15.05 5.66 16.34
C PHE A 167 -13.91 5.10 17.21
N VAL A 168 -12.80 5.81 17.30
CA VAL A 168 -11.66 5.37 18.13
C VAL A 168 -11.96 5.44 19.62
N LEU A 169 -12.61 6.51 20.09
CA LEU A 169 -12.95 6.66 21.49
C LEU A 169 -13.95 5.59 21.98
N GLY A 170 -14.77 5.05 21.09
CA GLY A 170 -15.72 3.99 21.37
C GLY A 170 -15.07 2.71 21.94
N TYR A 171 -13.81 2.44 21.61
CA TYR A 171 -13.07 1.31 22.19
C TYR A 171 -12.70 1.49 23.68
N PHE A 172 -12.84 2.70 24.21
CA PHE A 172 -12.43 3.04 25.59
C PHE A 172 -13.61 3.17 26.56
N GLY A 173 -14.78 2.68 26.19
CA GLY A 173 -15.99 2.62 27.02
C GLY A 173 -17.19 3.31 26.40
N THR A 174 -18.26 3.45 27.17
CA THR A 174 -19.53 4.05 26.72
C THR A 174 -19.75 5.48 27.22
N ASP A 175 -19.09 5.86 28.30
CA ASP A 175 -19.18 7.21 28.90
C ASP A 175 -18.16 8.14 28.18
N PRO A 176 -18.60 9.19 27.49
CA PRO A 176 -17.72 10.10 26.75
C PRO A 176 -16.62 10.77 27.58
N ALA A 177 -16.84 11.02 28.86
CA ALA A 177 -15.85 11.60 29.75
C ALA A 177 -14.76 10.58 30.11
N LYS A 178 -15.19 9.34 30.46
CA LYS A 178 -14.25 8.24 30.76
C LYS A 178 -13.49 7.77 29.54
N GLN A 179 -14.10 7.73 28.33
CA GLN A 179 -13.43 7.40 27.10
C GLN A 179 -12.16 8.23 26.89
N ARG A 180 -12.23 9.55 27.11
CA ARG A 180 -11.09 10.46 26.93
C ARG A 180 -9.99 10.22 27.96
N ILE A 181 -10.36 9.94 29.21
CA ILE A 181 -9.40 9.60 30.27
C ILE A 181 -8.71 8.29 29.93
N HIS A 182 -9.46 7.23 29.63
CA HIS A 182 -8.88 5.92 29.28
C HIS A 182 -8.03 5.99 28.02
N TYR A 183 -8.44 6.77 27.01
CA TYR A 183 -7.64 6.98 25.82
C TYR A 183 -6.32 7.69 26.14
N ARG A 184 -6.36 8.72 26.98
CA ARG A 184 -5.15 9.41 27.45
C ARG A 184 -4.20 8.44 28.16
N ASP A 185 -4.70 7.67 29.12
CA ASP A 185 -3.91 6.70 29.86
C ASP A 185 -3.28 5.67 28.90
N TYR A 186 -4.05 5.17 27.93
CA TYR A 186 -3.60 4.27 26.89
C TYR A 186 -2.46 4.85 26.02
N ILE A 187 -2.52 6.15 25.70
CA ILE A 187 -1.45 6.85 24.98
C ILE A 187 -0.22 6.99 25.85
N LEU A 188 -0.38 7.50 27.09
CA LEU A 188 0.75 7.79 27.99
C LEU A 188 1.50 6.52 28.41
N GLU A 189 0.78 5.42 28.59
CA GLU A 189 1.37 4.11 28.92
C GLU A 189 2.39 3.64 27.89
N ALA A 190 2.29 4.05 26.66
CA ALA A 190 3.20 3.64 25.58
C ALA A 190 4.45 4.53 25.47
N ILE A 191 4.53 5.65 26.22
CA ILE A 191 5.70 6.54 26.22
C ILE A 191 6.88 5.83 26.88
N GLY A 192 8.03 5.85 26.23
CA GLY A 192 9.26 5.19 26.70
C GLY A 192 9.29 3.67 26.53
N LYS A 193 8.16 3.04 26.17
CA LYS A 193 8.15 1.61 25.84
C LYS A 193 8.62 1.39 24.40
N LYS A 194 9.45 0.37 24.19
CA LYS A 194 9.77 -0.14 22.85
C LYS A 194 8.51 -0.82 22.29
N SER A 195 7.68 -0.08 21.57
CA SER A 195 6.59 -0.72 20.81
C SER A 195 7.16 -1.33 19.55
N PRO A 196 6.72 -2.54 19.16
CA PRO A 196 6.96 -3.04 17.82
C PRO A 196 6.49 -1.98 16.80
N ASP A 197 7.18 -1.87 15.69
CA ASP A 197 6.67 -1.03 14.61
C ASP A 197 5.36 -1.66 14.10
N LEU A 198 4.22 -1.04 14.47
CA LEU A 198 2.88 -1.49 14.08
C LEU A 198 2.80 -1.80 12.58
N LEU A 199 3.50 -1.01 11.79
CA LEU A 199 3.46 -1.12 10.34
C LEU A 199 4.35 -2.23 9.79
N SER A 200 5.33 -2.73 10.59
CA SER A 200 6.14 -3.89 10.19
C SER A 200 5.33 -5.18 10.12
N GLY A 201 4.20 -5.26 10.83
CA GLY A 201 3.24 -6.35 10.72
C GLY A 201 2.36 -6.31 9.46
N SER A 202 2.48 -5.28 8.63
CA SER A 202 1.69 -5.20 7.40
C SER A 202 2.17 -6.18 6.34
N ILE A 203 1.25 -6.96 5.79
CA ILE A 203 1.53 -7.90 4.70
C ILE A 203 1.73 -7.12 3.40
N ALA A 204 2.82 -7.45 2.69
CA ALA A 204 3.23 -6.76 1.46
C ALA A 204 3.28 -5.23 1.61
N SER A 205 3.50 -4.72 2.83
CA SER A 205 3.44 -3.28 3.15
C SER A 205 2.13 -2.60 2.70
N THR A 206 1.05 -3.34 2.56
CA THR A 206 -0.22 -2.88 1.97
C THR A 206 -1.44 -3.15 2.84
N ILE A 207 -1.47 -4.24 3.62
CA ILE A 207 -2.61 -4.63 4.46
C ILE A 207 -2.13 -4.85 5.89
N LEU A 208 -2.77 -4.20 6.84
CA LEU A 208 -2.63 -4.40 8.28
C LEU A 208 -3.94 -4.97 8.80
N GLY A 209 -3.94 -6.24 9.15
CA GLY A 209 -5.12 -6.96 9.58
C GLY A 209 -4.81 -8.39 9.99
N SER A 210 -5.82 -9.08 10.54
CA SER A 210 -5.81 -10.50 10.85
C SER A 210 -5.68 -11.35 9.56
N ASP A 211 -5.32 -12.61 9.72
CA ASP A 211 -5.26 -13.55 8.59
C ASP A 211 -6.60 -13.69 7.88
N ASP A 212 -7.71 -13.63 8.61
CA ASP A 212 -9.06 -13.69 8.06
C ASP A 212 -9.40 -12.44 7.24
N PHE A 213 -9.05 -11.25 7.73
CA PHE A 213 -9.21 -10.01 6.99
C PHE A 213 -8.36 -10.02 5.72
N VAL A 214 -7.12 -10.44 5.81
CA VAL A 214 -6.22 -10.55 4.64
C VAL A 214 -6.78 -11.54 3.61
N ARG A 215 -7.33 -12.66 4.06
CA ARG A 215 -7.98 -13.65 3.20
C ARG A 215 -9.20 -13.06 2.50
N TYR A 216 -10.10 -12.41 3.26
CA TYR A 216 -11.25 -11.71 2.72
C TYR A 216 -10.89 -10.69 1.63
N ILE A 217 -9.86 -9.86 1.89
CA ILE A 217 -9.40 -8.87 0.91
C ILE A 217 -8.84 -9.54 -0.34
N LYS A 218 -8.09 -10.63 -0.20
CA LYS A 218 -7.55 -11.39 -1.35
C LYS A 218 -8.65 -11.97 -2.21
N GLU A 219 -9.62 -12.65 -1.60
CA GLU A 219 -10.72 -13.32 -2.29
C GLU A 219 -11.66 -12.31 -2.95
N THR A 220 -11.98 -11.22 -2.26
CA THR A 220 -12.99 -10.26 -2.74
C THR A 220 -12.44 -9.28 -3.77
N TYR A 221 -11.21 -8.80 -3.59
CA TYR A 221 -10.69 -7.67 -4.38
C TYR A 221 -9.48 -7.99 -5.24
N LEU A 222 -8.77 -9.10 -4.98
CA LEU A 222 -7.55 -9.44 -5.72
C LEU A 222 -7.70 -10.71 -6.55
N GLU A 223 -8.77 -11.50 -6.33
CA GLU A 223 -9.04 -12.67 -7.14
C GLU A 223 -9.34 -12.26 -8.59
N GLY A 224 -8.71 -12.95 -9.55
CA GLY A 224 -8.86 -12.64 -10.99
C GLY A 224 -8.04 -11.43 -11.48
N MET A 225 -7.40 -10.65 -10.61
CA MET A 225 -6.46 -9.62 -11.05
C MET A 225 -5.22 -10.25 -11.69
N ALA A 226 -4.91 -9.86 -12.93
CA ALA A 226 -3.67 -10.30 -13.56
C ALA A 226 -2.44 -9.78 -12.79
N PRO A 227 -1.38 -10.61 -12.59
CA PRO A 227 -0.14 -10.12 -12.00
C PRO A 227 0.40 -8.96 -12.82
N ASP A 228 0.59 -7.84 -12.15
CA ASP A 228 1.24 -6.68 -12.72
C ASP A 228 2.68 -6.59 -12.19
N ARG A 229 3.67 -6.56 -13.11
CA ARG A 229 5.08 -6.46 -12.75
C ARG A 229 5.42 -5.14 -12.04
N ASP A 230 4.64 -4.13 -12.33
CA ASP A 230 4.80 -2.81 -11.75
C ASP A 230 4.16 -2.71 -10.34
N ILE A 231 3.46 -3.78 -9.88
CA ILE A 231 2.83 -3.86 -8.56
C ILE A 231 3.39 -5.05 -7.77
N PRO A 232 4.56 -4.92 -7.12
CA PRO A 232 5.18 -6.00 -6.36
C PRO A 232 4.28 -6.58 -5.26
N ALA A 233 3.54 -5.73 -4.56
CA ALA A 233 2.63 -6.12 -3.50
C ALA A 233 1.51 -7.07 -3.97
N LEU A 234 1.00 -6.89 -5.20
CA LEU A 234 -0.01 -7.78 -5.75
C LEU A 234 0.53 -9.22 -5.89
N ARG A 235 1.78 -9.36 -6.34
CA ARG A 235 2.45 -10.67 -6.45
C ARG A 235 2.70 -11.33 -5.11
N GLU A 236 3.04 -10.54 -4.09
CA GLU A 236 3.25 -11.05 -2.74
C GLU A 236 1.93 -11.51 -2.11
N LEU A 237 0.84 -10.76 -2.31
CA LEU A 237 -0.47 -11.06 -1.77
C LEU A 237 -1.15 -12.26 -2.46
N GLN A 238 -1.06 -12.36 -3.77
CA GLN A 238 -1.66 -13.48 -4.53
C GLN A 238 -0.89 -14.80 -4.37
N GLY A 239 0.30 -14.76 -3.81
CA GLY A 239 1.24 -15.88 -3.83
C GLY A 239 1.90 -16.02 -5.21
N ARG A 240 3.04 -16.68 -5.24
CA ARG A 240 3.70 -17.03 -6.51
C ARG A 240 3.19 -18.39 -6.96
N PRO A 241 2.64 -18.51 -8.18
CA PRO A 241 2.43 -19.81 -8.77
C PRO A 241 3.73 -20.62 -8.75
N ASP A 242 3.64 -21.84 -8.24
CA ASP A 242 4.79 -22.73 -8.15
C ASP A 242 5.34 -23.03 -9.55
N ILE A 243 6.60 -22.63 -9.79
CA ILE A 243 7.25 -22.83 -11.10
C ILE A 243 7.45 -24.31 -11.42
N GLY A 244 7.58 -25.17 -10.42
CA GLY A 244 7.65 -26.62 -10.60
C GLY A 244 6.31 -27.18 -11.09
N LYS A 245 5.19 -26.74 -10.51
CA LYS A 245 3.84 -27.10 -10.99
C LYS A 245 3.58 -26.61 -12.41
N ILE A 246 4.05 -25.40 -12.75
CA ILE A 246 3.97 -24.85 -14.12
C ILE A 246 4.78 -25.73 -15.09
N LYS A 247 5.99 -26.14 -14.72
CA LYS A 247 6.84 -27.04 -15.53
C LYS A 247 6.16 -28.39 -15.75
N ALA A 248 5.61 -28.99 -14.69
CA ALA A 248 4.90 -30.26 -14.77
C ALA A 248 3.68 -30.19 -15.70
N ALA A 249 2.82 -29.18 -15.51
CA ALA A 249 1.62 -28.99 -16.35
C ALA A 249 1.96 -28.69 -17.82
N ALA A 250 3.06 -27.97 -18.08
CA ALA A 250 3.56 -27.82 -19.45
C ALA A 250 4.04 -29.16 -20.05
N GLY A 251 4.67 -30.02 -19.24
CA GLY A 251 5.04 -31.38 -19.66
C GLY A 251 3.82 -32.23 -20.04
N GLU A 252 2.80 -32.22 -19.21
CA GLU A 252 1.53 -32.95 -19.47
C GLU A 252 0.80 -32.45 -20.74
N ALA A 253 0.87 -31.13 -20.99
CA ALA A 253 0.19 -30.55 -22.14
C ALA A 253 0.89 -30.82 -23.48
N PHE A 254 2.19 -31.07 -23.46
CA PHE A 254 2.99 -31.31 -24.66
C PHE A 254 3.80 -32.63 -24.54
N PRO A 255 3.13 -33.79 -24.39
CA PRO A 255 3.82 -35.06 -24.14
C PRO A 255 4.71 -35.52 -25.30
N ASP A 256 4.31 -35.17 -26.52
CA ASP A 256 5.01 -35.58 -27.76
C ASP A 256 6.23 -34.72 -28.10
N SER A 257 6.47 -33.63 -27.35
CA SER A 257 7.55 -32.69 -27.62
C SER A 257 8.13 -32.08 -26.36
N GLY A 258 9.16 -32.73 -25.80
CA GLY A 258 9.88 -32.20 -24.64
C GLY A 258 10.47 -30.81 -24.87
N ARG A 259 10.84 -30.48 -26.11
CA ARG A 259 11.30 -29.14 -26.48
C ARG A 259 10.17 -28.11 -26.35
N LEU A 260 8.96 -28.44 -26.83
CA LEU A 260 7.83 -27.54 -26.80
C LEU A 260 7.33 -27.36 -25.34
N ALA A 261 7.24 -28.46 -24.58
CA ALA A 261 6.95 -28.46 -23.15
C ALA A 261 7.90 -27.54 -22.38
N ARG A 262 9.21 -27.65 -22.64
CA ARG A 262 10.23 -26.82 -21.98
C ARG A 262 10.03 -25.34 -22.28
N VAL A 263 9.85 -24.97 -23.55
CA VAL A 263 9.74 -23.55 -23.97
C VAL A 263 8.41 -22.94 -23.53
N ALA A 264 7.31 -23.72 -23.58
CA ALA A 264 6.01 -23.33 -23.04
C ALA A 264 6.07 -23.13 -21.52
N GLY A 265 6.75 -24.02 -20.80
CA GLY A 265 7.00 -23.89 -19.37
C GLY A 265 7.80 -22.64 -19.02
N VAL A 266 8.89 -22.36 -19.73
CA VAL A 266 9.66 -21.11 -19.58
C VAL A 266 8.79 -19.88 -19.82
N TYR A 267 7.98 -19.88 -20.87
CA TYR A 267 7.06 -18.79 -21.21
C TYR A 267 6.05 -18.56 -20.08
N LEU A 268 5.38 -19.61 -19.62
CA LEU A 268 4.38 -19.55 -18.55
C LEU A 268 5.00 -19.07 -17.23
N CYS A 269 6.14 -19.65 -16.82
CA CYS A 269 6.86 -19.21 -15.64
C CYS A 269 7.25 -17.74 -15.72
N HIS A 270 7.85 -17.30 -16.82
CA HIS A 270 8.27 -15.92 -17.01
C HIS A 270 7.09 -14.95 -17.00
N ARG A 271 5.96 -15.34 -17.57
CA ARG A 271 4.79 -14.47 -17.70
C ARG A 271 3.95 -14.38 -16.43
N PHE A 272 3.81 -15.47 -15.71
CA PHE A 272 2.79 -15.60 -14.67
C PHE A 272 3.32 -15.85 -13.26
N SER A 273 4.52 -16.42 -13.08
CA SER A 273 4.98 -16.78 -11.74
C SER A 273 5.60 -15.62 -10.95
N GLY A 274 6.06 -14.58 -11.63
CA GLY A 274 6.83 -13.50 -11.01
C GLY A 274 8.19 -13.97 -10.44
N ALA A 275 8.62 -15.19 -10.72
CA ALA A 275 9.92 -15.72 -10.32
C ALA A 275 11.07 -14.93 -10.97
N LYS A 276 12.22 -14.88 -10.31
CA LYS A 276 13.42 -14.25 -10.86
C LYS A 276 13.90 -15.04 -12.07
N LEU A 277 14.51 -14.36 -13.04
CA LEU A 277 15.07 -15.03 -14.23
C LEU A 277 16.07 -16.12 -13.86
N GLN A 278 16.82 -15.95 -12.78
CA GLN A 278 17.75 -16.95 -12.27
C GLN A 278 17.03 -18.21 -11.77
N GLU A 279 15.90 -18.04 -11.05
CA GLU A 279 15.09 -19.18 -10.52
C GLU A 279 14.51 -19.99 -11.69
N ILE A 280 13.96 -19.29 -12.71
CA ILE A 280 13.45 -19.93 -13.93
C ILE A 280 14.61 -20.60 -14.70
N GLY A 281 15.74 -19.91 -14.81
CA GLY A 281 16.92 -20.42 -15.47
C GLY A 281 17.39 -21.73 -14.84
N ASN A 282 17.52 -21.77 -13.52
CA ASN A 282 17.92 -22.98 -12.77
C ASN A 282 16.94 -24.15 -13.00
N LEU A 283 15.63 -23.88 -13.05
CA LEU A 283 14.60 -24.91 -13.25
C LEU A 283 14.65 -25.52 -14.66
N PHE A 284 15.03 -24.75 -15.68
CA PHE A 284 15.03 -25.14 -17.08
C PHE A 284 16.42 -25.26 -17.71
N ASP A 285 17.50 -25.23 -16.92
CA ASP A 285 18.89 -25.28 -17.37
C ASP A 285 19.21 -24.19 -18.40
N LEU A 286 18.87 -22.95 -18.09
CA LEU A 286 19.07 -21.77 -18.93
C LEU A 286 19.75 -20.64 -18.15
N THR A 287 20.50 -19.82 -18.85
CA THR A 287 20.96 -18.54 -18.30
C THR A 287 19.79 -17.55 -18.21
N PRO A 288 19.85 -16.50 -17.36
CA PRO A 288 18.81 -15.45 -17.31
C PRO A 288 18.53 -14.81 -18.68
N SER A 289 19.56 -14.61 -19.51
CA SER A 289 19.42 -14.13 -20.87
C SER A 289 18.75 -15.17 -21.78
N GLY A 290 19.08 -16.44 -21.59
CA GLY A 290 18.44 -17.58 -22.28
C GLY A 290 16.94 -17.67 -22.00
N VAL A 291 16.51 -17.47 -20.75
CA VAL A 291 15.08 -17.40 -20.37
C VAL A 291 14.36 -16.29 -21.14
N THR A 292 14.96 -15.09 -21.19
CA THR A 292 14.38 -13.95 -21.90
C THR A 292 14.26 -14.20 -23.42
N GLN A 293 15.30 -14.80 -24.02
CA GLN A 293 15.30 -15.13 -25.45
C GLN A 293 14.29 -16.23 -25.77
N ALA A 294 14.26 -17.31 -24.98
CA ALA A 294 13.29 -18.40 -25.14
C ALA A 294 11.85 -17.88 -25.10
N ARG A 295 11.54 -17.03 -24.11
CA ARG A 295 10.22 -16.39 -24.01
C ARG A 295 9.89 -15.56 -25.24
N LYS A 296 10.80 -14.69 -25.70
CA LYS A 296 10.53 -13.83 -26.87
C LYS A 296 10.24 -14.66 -28.12
N ARG A 297 11.09 -15.65 -28.42
CA ARG A 297 10.90 -16.55 -29.56
C ARG A 297 9.59 -17.32 -29.50
N PHE A 298 9.24 -17.81 -28.33
CA PHE A 298 7.98 -18.56 -28.15
C PHE A 298 6.75 -17.65 -28.31
N ASP A 299 6.80 -16.41 -27.83
CA ASP A 299 5.71 -15.43 -28.01
C ASP A 299 5.47 -15.13 -29.50
N GLU A 300 6.54 -15.07 -30.33
CA GLU A 300 6.45 -14.89 -31.78
C GLU A 300 5.86 -16.12 -32.49
N VAL A 301 6.21 -17.32 -32.05
CA VAL A 301 5.64 -18.57 -32.60
C VAL A 301 4.16 -18.66 -32.26
N MET A 302 3.78 -18.39 -31.00
CA MET A 302 2.36 -18.42 -30.59
C MET A 302 1.48 -17.41 -31.33
N LYS A 303 2.01 -16.24 -31.70
CA LYS A 303 1.26 -15.26 -32.51
C LYS A 303 0.84 -15.80 -33.87
N LYS A 304 1.61 -16.73 -34.42
CA LYS A 304 1.41 -17.33 -35.74
C LYS A 304 0.63 -18.65 -35.68
N ASP A 305 0.64 -19.33 -34.52
CA ASP A 305 0.01 -20.64 -34.31
C ASP A 305 -1.11 -20.55 -33.27
N LYS A 306 -2.36 -20.46 -33.76
CA LYS A 306 -3.54 -20.34 -32.93
C LYS A 306 -3.86 -21.59 -32.11
N VAL A 307 -3.49 -22.77 -32.61
CA VAL A 307 -3.68 -24.05 -31.90
C VAL A 307 -2.76 -24.10 -30.71
N LEU A 308 -1.48 -23.73 -30.92
CA LEU A 308 -0.49 -23.63 -29.85
C LEU A 308 -0.92 -22.59 -28.80
N GLU A 309 -1.37 -21.40 -29.23
CA GLU A 309 -1.86 -20.36 -28.34
C GLU A 309 -2.98 -20.88 -27.46
N LYS A 310 -4.01 -21.54 -28.03
CA LYS A 310 -5.13 -22.10 -27.30
C LYS A 310 -4.67 -23.11 -26.27
N LYS A 311 -3.77 -24.03 -26.64
CA LYS A 311 -3.26 -25.06 -25.75
C LYS A 311 -2.45 -24.49 -24.57
N VAL A 312 -1.64 -23.48 -24.79
CA VAL A 312 -0.90 -22.76 -23.73
C VAL A 312 -1.86 -22.03 -22.78
N LEU A 313 -2.93 -21.43 -23.33
CA LEU A 313 -3.95 -20.77 -22.52
C LEU A 313 -4.77 -21.76 -21.69
N GLU A 314 -5.01 -22.96 -22.18
CA GLU A 314 -5.66 -24.04 -21.41
C GLU A 314 -4.78 -24.47 -20.21
N VAL A 315 -3.47 -24.59 -20.39
CA VAL A 315 -2.55 -24.86 -19.27
C VAL A 315 -2.61 -23.74 -18.24
N ALA A 316 -2.62 -22.49 -18.68
CA ALA A 316 -2.71 -21.36 -17.79
C ALA A 316 -4.04 -21.36 -16.99
N ARG A 317 -5.17 -21.73 -17.63
CA ARG A 317 -6.48 -21.85 -16.96
C ARG A 317 -6.51 -23.01 -15.95
N LYS A 318 -5.98 -24.19 -16.31
CA LYS A 318 -5.90 -25.36 -15.43
C LYS A 318 -5.14 -25.06 -14.13
N LEU A 319 -4.15 -24.16 -14.20
CA LEU A 319 -3.34 -23.72 -13.08
C LEU A 319 -3.86 -22.45 -12.39
N ASN A 320 -5.03 -21.96 -12.74
CA ASN A 320 -5.57 -20.67 -12.28
C ASN A 320 -4.57 -19.52 -12.43
N LEU A 321 -3.76 -19.55 -13.51
CA LEU A 321 -2.82 -18.46 -13.76
C LEU A 321 -3.59 -17.24 -14.28
N PRO A 322 -3.30 -16.04 -13.74
CA PRO A 322 -4.05 -14.84 -14.08
C PRO A 322 -3.85 -14.44 -15.55
N MET A 323 -4.91 -14.53 -16.32
CA MET A 323 -4.91 -14.23 -17.75
C MET A 323 -5.28 -12.77 -17.99
N ALA A 324 -4.34 -11.95 -18.43
CA ALA A 324 -4.66 -10.62 -18.90
C ALA A 324 -5.56 -10.70 -20.15
N GLN A 325 -6.74 -10.11 -20.08
CA GLN A 325 -7.51 -9.81 -21.29
C GLN A 325 -6.64 -8.94 -22.20
N ARG A 326 -6.39 -9.37 -23.42
CA ARG A 326 -5.73 -8.51 -24.44
C ARG A 326 -6.63 -7.27 -24.59
N ARG A 327 -6.16 -6.11 -24.20
CA ARG A 327 -6.71 -4.86 -24.70
C ARG A 327 -6.47 -4.89 -26.21
N THR A 328 -7.51 -5.13 -26.97
CA THR A 328 -7.59 -4.81 -28.39
C THR A 328 -7.44 -3.30 -28.51
N HIS A 329 -6.30 -2.86 -29.02
CA HIS A 329 -6.13 -1.52 -29.58
C HIS A 329 -6.53 -1.56 -31.04
#